data_888507995c5c431d4213348351b78a84
#
_entry.id   888507995c5c431d4213348351b78a84
#
_cell.length_a   1.000
_cell.length_b   1.000
_cell.length_c   1.000
_cell.angle_alpha   90.00
_cell.angle_beta   90.00
_cell.angle_gamma   90.00
#
_symmetry.space_group_name_H-M   'P 1'
#
loop_
_entity.id
_entity.type
_entity.pdbx_description
1 polymer ?
#
loop_
_entity_poly.entity_id
_entity_poly.type
_entity_poly.pdbx_seq_one_letter_code
_entity_poly.pdbx_strand_id
1 'polypeptide(L)'
;MTPHVGLGHTAAKIILFGEHSVVYGYPAIAMPLHSLRMTAHAKPVDDAAGQSTLTSLGWSGPMQEAPAHFASVLRAVDVAMEFVGHPDAPIHITTASDFPQQRGLGSSAAAAGAVIRAILNAYGVSATPEQLFELTQEAERIAHGRPSGLDAVTTSADFPVHFEAGVTTKLDFDLAAWIVIADSGIEGSTRETVGHVRSLYENSPETTQPRLARLGAITEEAIEELRTRDIEGLGARMTEAHGLLGELGVSIPKLDALVMAALDAGAVGGKLTGGGGGGCVIALAQSGEDARRIEDAMVAAGAHAAWTHAPLAREVVA
;
A
#
# COMPACT_ATOMS: atom_id res chain seq x y z
N MET A 1 20.07 23.30 -15.51
CA MET A 1 18.65 23.71 -15.71
C MET A 1 18.25 24.58 -14.54
N THR A 2 17.47 25.62 -14.75
CA THR A 2 16.91 26.40 -13.63
C THR A 2 15.86 25.53 -12.93
N PRO A 3 15.92 25.36 -11.60
CA PRO A 3 14.92 24.60 -10.87
C PRO A 3 13.51 25.17 -11.10
N HIS A 4 12.53 24.31 -11.19
CA HIS A 4 11.12 24.67 -11.37
C HIS A 4 10.25 23.91 -10.34
N VAL A 5 8.96 24.22 -10.29
CA VAL A 5 8.05 23.44 -9.43
C VAL A 5 7.91 22.03 -10.00
N GLY A 6 8.43 21.05 -9.28
CA GLY A 6 8.36 19.65 -9.66
C GLY A 6 7.08 18.98 -9.16
N LEU A 7 6.59 18.01 -9.93
CA LEU A 7 5.41 17.22 -9.63
C LEU A 7 5.80 15.74 -9.55
N GLY A 8 5.31 15.04 -8.53
CA GLY A 8 5.47 13.61 -8.37
C GLY A 8 4.17 12.93 -7.99
N HIS A 9 3.96 11.73 -8.52
CA HIS A 9 2.78 10.92 -8.26
C HIS A 9 3.15 9.49 -7.92
N THR A 10 2.34 8.89 -7.06
CA THR A 10 2.29 7.46 -6.78
C THR A 10 0.84 7.04 -6.56
N ALA A 11 0.59 5.75 -6.40
CA ALA A 11 -0.74 5.22 -6.15
C ALA A 11 -0.86 4.66 -4.73
N ALA A 12 -2.08 4.52 -4.22
CA ALA A 12 -2.37 3.60 -3.14
C ALA A 12 -2.10 2.16 -3.60
N LYS A 13 -2.01 1.20 -2.69
CA LYS A 13 -1.89 -0.23 -2.99
C LYS A 13 -2.77 -1.06 -2.08
N ILE A 14 -3.10 -2.24 -2.54
CA ILE A 14 -3.66 -3.31 -1.72
C ILE A 14 -2.75 -4.55 -1.82
N ILE A 15 -2.76 -5.36 -0.79
CA ILE A 15 -2.24 -6.72 -0.84
C ILE A 15 -3.43 -7.62 -1.12
N LEU A 16 -3.41 -8.32 -2.25
CA LEU A 16 -4.43 -9.32 -2.57
C LEU A 16 -4.19 -10.58 -1.74
N PHE A 17 -2.93 -11.04 -1.67
CA PHE A 17 -2.54 -12.23 -0.93
C PHE A 17 -1.11 -12.08 -0.40
N GLY A 18 -0.79 -12.77 0.69
CA GLY A 18 0.57 -12.86 1.23
C GLY A 18 0.87 -11.90 2.38
N GLU A 19 -0.16 -11.27 2.98
CA GLU A 19 0.03 -10.49 4.21
C GLU A 19 0.70 -11.32 5.28
N HIS A 20 1.61 -10.72 6.02
CA HIS A 20 2.45 -11.34 7.06
C HIS A 20 3.36 -12.47 6.57
N SER A 21 2.88 -13.41 5.73
CA SER A 21 3.70 -14.53 5.23
C SER A 21 4.89 -14.04 4.39
N VAL A 22 4.75 -12.94 3.67
CA VAL A 22 5.82 -12.30 2.86
C VAL A 22 7.06 -11.94 3.69
N VAL A 23 6.89 -11.62 4.97
CA VAL A 23 7.99 -11.28 5.88
C VAL A 23 8.86 -12.52 6.17
N TYR A 24 8.31 -13.72 5.96
CA TYR A 24 8.97 -15.02 6.18
C TYR A 24 9.40 -15.68 4.87
N GLY A 25 9.44 -14.92 3.76
CA GLY A 25 9.95 -15.40 2.48
C GLY A 25 8.92 -16.08 1.58
N TYR A 26 7.65 -16.13 1.99
CA TYR A 26 6.56 -16.62 1.13
C TYR A 26 6.15 -15.55 0.10
N PRO A 27 5.52 -15.96 -1.00
CA PRO A 27 5.08 -15.02 -2.03
C PRO A 27 3.96 -14.09 -1.54
N ALA A 28 3.86 -12.92 -2.18
CA ALA A 28 2.75 -11.99 -2.06
C ALA A 28 2.32 -11.45 -3.42
N ILE A 29 1.03 -11.15 -3.56
CA ILE A 29 0.46 -10.43 -4.70
C ILE A 29 -0.04 -9.09 -4.20
N ALA A 30 0.46 -8.02 -4.77
CA ALA A 30 0.00 -6.67 -4.46
C ALA A 30 -0.36 -5.92 -5.75
N MET A 31 -1.28 -4.97 -5.63
CA MET A 31 -1.83 -4.24 -6.74
C MET A 31 -1.87 -2.74 -6.46
N PRO A 32 -1.36 -1.89 -7.38
CA PRO A 32 -1.52 -0.45 -7.29
C PRO A 32 -2.98 -0.06 -7.58
N LEU A 33 -3.46 0.97 -6.91
CA LEU A 33 -4.80 1.54 -7.08
C LEU A 33 -4.67 2.93 -7.69
N HIS A 34 -4.54 3.01 -9.01
CA HIS A 34 -4.32 4.28 -9.72
C HIS A 34 -5.47 5.29 -9.61
N SER A 35 -6.66 4.85 -9.19
CA SER A 35 -7.79 5.71 -8.85
C SER A 35 -7.61 6.47 -7.53
N LEU A 36 -6.69 6.03 -6.66
CA LEU A 36 -6.37 6.65 -5.38
C LEU A 36 -4.91 7.11 -5.40
N ARG A 37 -4.69 8.40 -5.55
CA ARG A 37 -3.37 8.99 -5.80
C ARG A 37 -2.79 9.67 -4.57
N MET A 38 -1.47 9.60 -4.46
CA MET A 38 -0.65 10.47 -3.66
C MET A 38 0.09 11.43 -4.61
N THR A 39 -0.04 12.72 -4.37
CA THR A 39 0.61 13.77 -5.17
C THR A 39 1.56 14.56 -4.29
N ALA A 40 2.73 14.90 -4.81
CA ALA A 40 3.67 15.80 -4.17
C ALA A 40 4.09 16.92 -5.13
N HIS A 41 4.23 18.13 -4.59
CA HIS A 41 4.85 19.27 -5.26
C HIS A 41 6.13 19.62 -4.53
N ALA A 42 7.21 19.82 -5.27
CA ALA A 42 8.50 20.25 -4.77
C ALA A 42 8.85 21.59 -5.40
N LYS A 43 9.00 22.63 -4.59
CA LYS A 43 9.35 23.98 -5.04
C LYS A 43 10.70 24.38 -4.42
N PRO A 44 11.81 24.35 -5.17
CA PRO A 44 13.09 24.89 -4.74
C PRO A 44 12.95 26.37 -4.33
N VAL A 45 13.69 26.77 -3.30
CA VAL A 45 13.70 28.15 -2.80
C VAL A 45 14.95 28.85 -3.35
N ASP A 46 14.76 30.00 -4.00
CA ASP A 46 15.86 30.75 -4.62
C ASP A 46 16.81 31.40 -3.61
N ASP A 47 16.34 31.65 -2.38
CA ASP A 47 17.14 32.21 -1.30
C ASP A 47 17.84 31.07 -0.53
N ALA A 48 19.17 31.00 -0.62
CA ALA A 48 19.98 30.00 0.08
C ALA A 48 19.88 30.11 1.63
N ALA A 49 19.46 31.25 2.18
CA ALA A 49 19.15 31.43 3.59
C ALA A 49 17.70 31.03 3.93
N GLY A 50 16.91 30.61 2.94
CA GLY A 50 15.55 30.16 3.09
C GLY A 50 15.45 28.90 3.95
N GLN A 51 14.24 28.61 4.44
CA GLN A 51 13.98 27.45 5.26
C GLN A 51 13.13 26.44 4.48
N SER A 52 13.50 25.15 4.58
CA SER A 52 12.69 24.07 4.04
C SER A 52 11.39 23.90 4.83
N THR A 53 10.26 23.77 4.12
CA THR A 53 8.95 23.61 4.72
C THR A 53 8.20 22.40 4.15
N LEU A 54 7.34 21.82 4.98
CA LEU A 54 6.42 20.75 4.61
C LEU A 54 4.98 21.20 4.87
N THR A 55 4.11 20.96 3.89
CA THR A 55 2.66 21.03 4.05
C THR A 55 2.08 19.67 3.68
N SER A 56 1.53 18.97 4.67
CA SER A 56 1.03 17.60 4.51
C SER A 56 0.02 17.27 5.61
N LEU A 57 -1.10 16.64 5.26
CA LEU A 57 -2.11 16.14 6.22
C LEU A 57 -2.61 17.17 7.24
N GLY A 58 -2.86 18.38 6.78
CA GLY A 58 -3.33 19.47 7.63
C GLY A 58 -2.26 20.12 8.50
N TRP A 59 -1.01 19.63 8.49
CA TRP A 59 0.13 20.27 9.10
C TRP A 59 0.89 21.13 8.08
N SER A 60 1.41 22.29 8.52
CA SER A 60 2.25 23.16 7.69
C SER A 60 3.25 23.89 8.59
N GLY A 61 4.53 23.83 8.23
CA GLY A 61 5.60 24.48 8.98
C GLY A 61 7.00 24.08 8.53
N PRO A 62 8.04 24.53 9.27
CA PRO A 62 9.43 24.16 9.03
C PRO A 62 9.64 22.65 9.16
N MET A 63 10.37 22.03 8.24
CA MET A 63 10.62 20.57 8.29
C MET A 63 11.25 20.10 9.62
N GLN A 64 12.06 20.94 10.25
CA GLN A 64 12.72 20.65 11.53
C GLN A 64 11.74 20.56 12.71
N GLU A 65 10.55 21.16 12.58
CA GLU A 65 9.48 21.15 13.57
C GLU A 65 8.39 20.11 13.26
N ALA A 66 8.54 19.37 12.15
CA ALA A 66 7.54 18.42 11.71
C ALA A 66 7.37 17.27 12.70
N PRO A 67 6.13 16.89 13.02
CA PRO A 67 5.84 15.74 13.88
C PRO A 67 6.49 14.43 13.42
N ALA A 68 6.81 13.54 14.35
CA ALA A 68 7.55 12.31 14.11
C ALA A 68 6.91 11.37 13.06
N HIS A 69 5.59 11.44 12.88
CA HIS A 69 4.91 10.61 11.87
C HIS A 69 5.25 11.02 10.43
N PHE A 70 5.89 12.18 10.20
CA PHE A 70 6.43 12.57 8.90
C PHE A 70 7.87 12.09 8.65
N ALA A 71 8.47 11.32 9.55
CA ALA A 71 9.88 10.92 9.45
C ALA A 71 10.25 10.26 8.10
N SER A 72 9.36 9.42 7.53
CA SER A 72 9.57 8.84 6.20
C SER A 72 9.57 9.90 5.09
N VAL A 73 8.66 10.86 5.14
CA VAL A 73 8.59 11.98 4.18
C VAL A 73 9.83 12.87 4.27
N LEU A 74 10.27 13.20 5.48
CA LEU A 74 11.49 14.00 5.69
C LEU A 74 12.72 13.26 5.16
N ARG A 75 12.85 11.96 5.45
CA ARG A 75 13.96 11.17 4.92
C ARG A 75 13.90 11.07 3.39
N ALA A 76 12.70 11.00 2.79
CA ALA A 76 12.53 11.03 1.34
C ALA A 76 13.05 12.35 0.74
N VAL A 77 12.83 13.47 1.42
CA VAL A 77 13.43 14.76 1.01
C VAL A 77 14.95 14.69 1.06
N ASP A 78 15.54 14.25 2.19
CA ASP A 78 16.98 14.19 2.36
C ASP A 78 17.64 13.34 1.26
N VAL A 79 17.18 12.09 1.08
CA VAL A 79 17.79 11.18 0.08
C VAL A 79 17.60 11.67 -1.36
N ALA A 80 16.47 12.31 -1.66
CA ALA A 80 16.26 12.86 -3.00
C ALA A 80 17.12 14.12 -3.25
N MET A 81 17.29 14.99 -2.26
CA MET A 81 18.14 16.17 -2.36
C MET A 81 19.62 15.79 -2.45
N GLU A 82 20.07 14.77 -1.72
CA GLU A 82 21.38 14.16 -1.88
C GLU A 82 21.59 13.61 -3.29
N PHE A 83 20.58 12.88 -3.81
CA PHE A 83 20.64 12.25 -5.13
C PHE A 83 20.72 13.28 -6.27
N VAL A 84 20.02 14.40 -6.17
CA VAL A 84 20.09 15.48 -7.16
C VAL A 84 21.30 16.41 -6.98
N GLY A 85 22.15 16.19 -5.95
CA GLY A 85 23.38 16.94 -5.70
C GLY A 85 23.18 18.29 -5.00
N HIS A 86 22.07 18.48 -4.31
CA HIS A 86 21.71 19.72 -3.62
C HIS A 86 21.27 19.50 -2.16
N PRO A 87 22.06 18.78 -1.32
CA PRO A 87 21.62 18.33 0.02
C PRO A 87 21.20 19.45 0.97
N ASP A 88 21.83 20.63 0.85
CA ASP A 88 21.60 21.76 1.75
C ASP A 88 20.67 22.84 1.17
N ALA A 89 20.17 22.65 -0.06
CA ALA A 89 19.34 23.66 -0.70
C ALA A 89 17.91 23.63 -0.09
N PRO A 90 17.36 24.80 0.27
CA PRO A 90 16.03 24.86 0.85
C PRO A 90 14.94 24.55 -0.19
N ILE A 91 13.89 23.82 0.28
CA ILE A 91 12.82 23.36 -0.59
C ILE A 91 11.47 23.38 0.13
N HIS A 92 10.41 23.73 -0.56
CA HIS A 92 9.03 23.61 -0.08
C HIS A 92 8.38 22.37 -0.67
N ILE A 93 7.91 21.47 0.20
CA ILE A 93 7.17 20.25 -0.17
C ILE A 93 5.72 20.40 0.23
N THR A 94 4.82 20.07 -0.68
CA THR A 94 3.39 19.94 -0.40
C THR A 94 2.91 18.58 -0.86
N THR A 95 2.18 17.84 -0.03
CA THR A 95 1.57 16.56 -0.41
C THR A 95 0.05 16.62 -0.31
N ALA A 96 -0.63 15.88 -1.17
CA ALA A 96 -2.08 15.66 -1.15
C ALA A 96 -2.37 14.18 -1.43
N SER A 97 -3.38 13.63 -0.76
CA SER A 97 -3.75 12.21 -0.86
C SER A 97 -5.26 12.05 -1.05
N ASP A 98 -5.65 11.17 -1.98
CA ASP A 98 -7.05 10.77 -2.19
C ASP A 98 -7.49 9.66 -1.20
N PHE A 99 -6.57 9.16 -0.37
CA PHE A 99 -6.81 8.05 0.55
C PHE A 99 -6.20 8.32 1.93
N PRO A 100 -6.77 7.73 2.99
CA PRO A 100 -6.33 7.96 4.36
C PRO A 100 -4.98 7.31 4.67
N GLN A 101 -4.29 7.88 5.66
CA GLN A 101 -3.05 7.29 6.18
C GLN A 101 -3.33 6.15 7.17
N GLN A 102 -2.30 5.30 7.37
CA GLN A 102 -2.30 4.22 8.38
C GLN A 102 -3.49 3.25 8.24
N ARG A 103 -3.92 3.01 6.99
CA ARG A 103 -5.05 2.12 6.65
C ARG A 103 -4.63 0.87 5.85
N GLY A 104 -3.32 0.56 5.80
CA GLY A 104 -2.82 -0.59 5.04
C GLY A 104 -2.74 -0.36 3.53
N LEU A 105 -3.02 0.88 3.07
CA LEU A 105 -3.00 1.27 1.65
C LEU A 105 -1.64 1.76 1.14
N GLY A 106 -0.56 1.58 1.91
CA GLY A 106 0.80 1.96 1.52
C GLY A 106 1.08 3.47 1.55
N SER A 107 0.34 4.25 2.36
CA SER A 107 0.41 5.72 2.36
C SER A 107 1.78 6.29 2.66
N SER A 108 2.59 5.65 3.51
CA SER A 108 3.96 6.07 3.83
C SER A 108 4.86 5.97 2.61
N ALA A 109 4.94 4.78 2.00
CA ALA A 109 5.73 4.54 0.78
C ALA A 109 5.24 5.38 -0.40
N ALA A 110 3.91 5.56 -0.53
CA ALA A 110 3.35 6.43 -1.55
C ALA A 110 3.78 7.89 -1.36
N ALA A 111 3.73 8.43 -0.15
CA ALA A 111 4.17 9.79 0.13
C ALA A 111 5.67 9.97 -0.13
N ALA A 112 6.51 9.05 0.35
CA ALA A 112 7.94 9.06 0.11
C ALA A 112 8.26 9.02 -1.39
N GLY A 113 7.67 8.07 -2.12
CA GLY A 113 7.89 7.92 -3.57
C GLY A 113 7.39 9.12 -4.38
N ALA A 114 6.26 9.74 -4.00
CA ALA A 114 5.76 10.95 -4.66
C ALA A 114 6.70 12.15 -4.42
N VAL A 115 7.18 12.34 -3.19
CA VAL A 115 8.13 13.41 -2.84
C VAL A 115 9.45 13.24 -3.58
N ILE A 116 10.02 12.03 -3.62
CA ILE A 116 11.24 11.74 -4.39
C ILE A 116 11.04 12.14 -5.85
N ARG A 117 9.97 11.69 -6.51
CA ARG A 117 9.68 12.03 -7.91
C ARG A 117 9.50 13.54 -8.13
N ALA A 118 8.83 14.22 -7.19
CA ALA A 118 8.64 15.67 -7.29
C ALA A 118 9.98 16.41 -7.23
N ILE A 119 10.90 16.01 -6.34
CA ILE A 119 12.24 16.62 -6.23
C ILE A 119 13.05 16.34 -7.50
N LEU A 120 13.12 15.08 -7.95
CA LEU A 120 13.83 14.75 -9.17
C LEU A 120 13.30 15.56 -10.37
N ASN A 121 11.98 15.67 -10.50
CA ASN A 121 11.35 16.48 -11.54
C ASN A 121 11.73 17.96 -11.42
N ALA A 122 11.72 18.53 -10.21
CA ALA A 122 12.07 19.94 -9.98
C ALA A 122 13.51 20.28 -10.42
N TYR A 123 14.43 19.34 -10.29
CA TYR A 123 15.84 19.51 -10.68
C TYR A 123 16.16 18.94 -12.08
N GLY A 124 15.17 18.39 -12.78
CA GLY A 124 15.36 17.82 -14.13
C GLY A 124 16.25 16.59 -14.15
N VAL A 125 16.27 15.83 -13.05
CA VAL A 125 17.05 14.59 -12.89
C VAL A 125 16.13 13.39 -13.12
N SER A 126 16.60 12.42 -13.90
CA SER A 126 15.92 11.14 -14.10
C SER A 126 16.53 10.07 -13.21
N ALA A 127 15.73 9.14 -12.74
CA ALA A 127 16.15 7.96 -12.01
C ALA A 127 15.55 6.69 -12.63
N THR A 128 16.26 5.57 -12.56
CA THR A 128 15.74 4.29 -12.98
C THR A 128 14.69 3.77 -11.97
N PRO A 129 13.86 2.79 -12.34
CA PRO A 129 12.93 2.16 -11.39
C PRO A 129 13.65 1.60 -10.15
N GLU A 130 14.83 1.00 -10.32
CA GLU A 130 15.64 0.47 -9.22
C GLU A 130 16.12 1.57 -8.29
N GLN A 131 16.59 2.71 -8.84
CA GLN A 131 17.00 3.86 -8.05
C GLN A 131 15.82 4.47 -7.27
N LEU A 132 14.64 4.60 -7.90
CA LEU A 132 13.43 5.06 -7.22
C LEU A 132 13.02 4.12 -6.08
N PHE A 133 13.14 2.82 -6.31
CA PHE A 133 12.91 1.82 -5.26
C PHE A 133 13.88 1.98 -4.09
N GLU A 134 15.19 2.06 -4.35
CA GLU A 134 16.22 2.21 -3.30
C GLU A 134 16.00 3.47 -2.47
N LEU A 135 15.75 4.62 -3.12
CA LEU A 135 15.46 5.88 -2.43
C LEU A 135 14.20 5.77 -1.55
N THR A 136 13.14 5.15 -2.07
CA THR A 136 11.89 4.95 -1.31
C THR A 136 12.10 4.00 -0.14
N GLN A 137 12.85 2.90 -0.34
CA GLN A 137 13.20 1.94 0.73
C GLN A 137 14.03 2.60 1.84
N GLU A 138 14.95 3.48 1.49
CA GLU A 138 15.75 4.21 2.47
C GLU A 138 14.85 5.11 3.35
N ALA A 139 13.86 5.77 2.74
CA ALA A 139 12.88 6.55 3.47
C ALA A 139 12.01 5.67 4.40
N GLU A 140 11.56 4.53 3.92
CA GLU A 140 10.71 3.59 4.69
C GLU A 140 11.44 2.91 5.85
N ARG A 141 12.76 2.74 5.79
CA ARG A 141 13.55 2.18 6.91
C ARG A 141 13.41 3.00 8.19
N ILE A 142 13.27 4.31 8.08
CA ILE A 142 13.06 5.19 9.26
C ILE A 142 11.72 4.89 9.95
N ALA A 143 10.65 4.68 9.18
CA ALA A 143 9.32 4.44 9.73
C ALA A 143 9.14 2.99 10.22
N HIS A 144 9.68 2.02 9.48
CA HIS A 144 9.36 0.59 9.63
C HIS A 144 10.54 -0.30 10.03
N GLY A 145 11.76 0.25 10.15
CA GLY A 145 12.98 -0.48 10.52
C GLY A 145 13.46 -1.42 9.41
N ARG A 146 12.74 -2.50 9.14
CA ARG A 146 13.05 -3.48 8.07
C ARG A 146 11.81 -3.69 7.20
N PRO A 147 11.50 -2.74 6.29
CA PRO A 147 10.39 -2.90 5.37
C PRO A 147 10.70 -4.03 4.36
N SER A 148 9.67 -4.82 4.00
CA SER A 148 9.83 -5.91 3.01
C SER A 148 10.19 -5.41 1.62
N GLY A 149 9.85 -4.16 1.29
CA GLY A 149 9.97 -3.57 -0.04
C GLY A 149 8.68 -3.64 -0.87
N LEU A 150 7.73 -4.47 -0.46
CA LEU A 150 6.47 -4.65 -1.20
C LEU A 150 5.71 -3.33 -1.40
N ASP A 151 5.59 -2.50 -0.34
CA ASP A 151 4.88 -1.23 -0.41
C ASP A 151 5.60 -0.24 -1.34
N ALA A 152 6.93 -0.12 -1.24
CA ALA A 152 7.74 0.77 -2.08
C ALA A 152 7.64 0.43 -3.57
N VAL A 153 7.68 -0.87 -3.91
CA VAL A 153 7.51 -1.35 -5.28
C VAL A 153 6.09 -1.10 -5.77
N THR A 154 5.08 -1.53 -5.01
CA THR A 154 3.69 -1.55 -5.50
C THR A 154 3.12 -0.15 -5.66
N THR A 155 3.38 0.78 -4.73
CA THR A 155 2.88 2.16 -4.84
C THR A 155 3.47 2.92 -6.04
N SER A 156 4.54 2.40 -6.62
CA SER A 156 5.28 2.97 -7.74
C SER A 156 5.13 2.18 -9.04
N ALA A 157 4.44 1.04 -9.01
CA ALA A 157 4.24 0.18 -10.16
C ALA A 157 3.03 0.62 -11.01
N ASP A 158 3.09 0.35 -12.31
CA ASP A 158 1.98 0.55 -13.25
C ASP A 158 1.11 -0.71 -13.40
N PHE A 159 1.48 -1.79 -12.73
CA PHE A 159 0.87 -3.12 -12.87
C PHE A 159 0.91 -3.87 -11.54
N PRO A 160 0.05 -4.90 -11.36
CA PRO A 160 0.12 -5.80 -10.22
C PRO A 160 1.47 -6.53 -10.16
N VAL A 161 1.94 -6.78 -8.96
CA VAL A 161 3.25 -7.38 -8.72
C VAL A 161 3.13 -8.68 -7.93
N HIS A 162 3.91 -9.67 -8.34
CA HIS A 162 4.31 -10.80 -7.51
C HIS A 162 5.62 -10.45 -6.82
N PHE A 163 5.66 -10.65 -5.52
CA PHE A 163 6.82 -10.36 -4.70
C PHE A 163 7.19 -11.59 -3.88
N GLU A 164 8.41 -12.07 -4.02
CA GLU A 164 8.92 -13.22 -3.27
C GLU A 164 10.39 -13.03 -2.97
N ALA A 165 10.78 -13.18 -1.71
CA ALA A 165 12.17 -13.11 -1.24
C ALA A 165 12.94 -11.86 -1.72
N GLY A 166 12.28 -10.72 -1.84
CA GLY A 166 12.87 -9.47 -2.33
C GLY A 166 12.89 -9.30 -3.85
N VAL A 167 12.45 -10.32 -4.59
CA VAL A 167 12.33 -10.27 -6.05
C VAL A 167 10.91 -9.86 -6.43
N THR A 168 10.81 -8.90 -7.34
CA THR A 168 9.54 -8.41 -7.87
C THR A 168 9.41 -8.82 -9.33
N THR A 169 8.28 -9.42 -9.68
CA THR A 169 7.91 -9.70 -11.06
C THR A 169 6.56 -9.10 -11.39
N LYS A 170 6.41 -8.59 -12.62
CA LYS A 170 5.13 -8.14 -13.13
C LYS A 170 4.18 -9.32 -13.22
N LEU A 171 2.96 -9.15 -12.71
CA LEU A 171 1.87 -10.07 -12.98
C LEU A 171 1.00 -9.51 -14.10
N ASP A 172 0.98 -10.23 -15.21
CA ASP A 172 0.13 -9.91 -16.36
C ASP A 172 -1.16 -10.73 -16.27
N PHE A 173 -2.11 -10.21 -15.53
CA PHE A 173 -3.45 -10.79 -15.46
C PHE A 173 -4.53 -9.72 -15.68
N ASP A 174 -5.67 -10.17 -16.10
CA ASP A 174 -6.90 -9.40 -16.19
C ASP A 174 -7.79 -9.80 -15.01
N LEU A 175 -7.88 -8.95 -14.00
CA LEU A 175 -8.83 -9.19 -12.92
C LEU A 175 -10.22 -8.87 -13.45
N ALA A 176 -10.94 -9.89 -13.92
CA ALA A 176 -12.30 -9.78 -14.44
C ALA A 176 -13.34 -9.55 -13.32
N ALA A 177 -12.96 -8.89 -12.24
CA ALA A 177 -13.79 -8.60 -11.08
C ALA A 177 -13.57 -7.17 -10.57
N TRP A 178 -14.58 -6.62 -9.94
CA TRP A 178 -14.48 -5.37 -9.20
C TRP A 178 -13.91 -5.63 -7.80
N ILE A 179 -13.13 -4.68 -7.31
CA ILE A 179 -12.66 -4.69 -5.92
C ILE A 179 -13.39 -3.58 -5.17
N VAL A 180 -14.02 -3.95 -4.06
CA VAL A 180 -14.58 -3.01 -3.09
C VAL A 180 -13.60 -2.91 -1.92
N ILE A 181 -13.23 -1.70 -1.55
CA ILE A 181 -12.29 -1.41 -0.46
C ILE A 181 -13.07 -0.64 0.60
N ALA A 182 -12.99 -1.05 1.87
CA ALA A 182 -13.64 -0.31 2.95
C ALA A 182 -12.68 -0.04 4.11
N ASP A 183 -12.63 1.22 4.53
CA ASP A 183 -11.85 1.68 5.70
C ASP A 183 -12.66 1.44 6.98
N SER A 184 -12.08 0.72 7.93
CA SER A 184 -12.69 0.50 9.24
C SER A 184 -12.80 1.76 10.11
N GLY A 185 -12.09 2.85 9.76
CA GLY A 185 -11.93 4.04 10.59
C GLY A 185 -10.95 3.87 11.73
N ILE A 186 -10.39 2.67 11.93
CA ILE A 186 -9.43 2.35 12.98
C ILE A 186 -8.02 2.33 12.37
N GLU A 187 -7.07 3.00 13.01
CA GLU A 187 -5.68 2.99 12.58
C GLU A 187 -5.03 1.64 12.84
N GLY A 188 -4.37 1.10 11.80
CA GLY A 188 -3.57 -0.11 11.91
C GLY A 188 -2.08 0.21 12.07
N SER A 189 -1.42 -0.46 13.02
CA SER A 189 0.02 -0.36 13.20
C SER A 189 0.72 -1.60 12.62
N THR A 190 1.22 -1.51 11.39
CA THR A 190 1.97 -2.61 10.76
C THR A 190 3.15 -3.06 11.63
N ARG A 191 3.83 -2.13 12.32
CA ARG A 191 4.93 -2.47 13.23
C ARG A 191 4.46 -3.38 14.37
N GLU A 192 3.31 -3.08 14.98
CA GLU A 192 2.78 -3.84 16.11
C GLU A 192 2.29 -5.22 15.67
N THR A 193 1.53 -5.28 14.57
CA THR A 193 0.98 -6.54 14.07
C THR A 193 2.07 -7.48 13.53
N VAL A 194 3.07 -6.97 12.81
CA VAL A 194 4.24 -7.76 12.39
C VAL A 194 5.05 -8.20 13.60
N GLY A 195 5.22 -7.34 14.62
CA GLY A 195 5.87 -7.68 15.89
C GLY A 195 5.12 -8.79 16.64
N HIS A 196 3.78 -8.73 16.66
CA HIS A 196 2.93 -9.75 17.26
C HIS A 196 3.11 -11.12 16.56
N VAL A 197 2.99 -11.16 15.22
CA VAL A 197 3.17 -12.41 14.45
C VAL A 197 4.59 -12.96 14.62
N ARG A 198 5.60 -12.09 14.70
CA ARG A 198 6.97 -12.52 15.02
C ARG A 198 7.06 -13.19 16.39
N SER A 199 6.45 -12.61 17.40
CA SER A 199 6.40 -13.20 18.75
C SER A 199 5.70 -14.58 18.73
N LEU A 200 4.61 -14.74 17.96
CA LEU A 200 3.96 -16.03 17.76
C LEU A 200 4.88 -17.03 17.04
N TYR A 201 5.59 -16.58 16.02
CA TYR A 201 6.52 -17.42 15.25
C TYR A 201 7.66 -17.95 16.13
N GLU A 202 8.17 -17.14 17.06
CA GLU A 202 9.26 -17.49 17.97
C GLU A 202 8.79 -18.35 19.14
N ASN A 203 7.60 -18.09 19.70
CA ASN A 203 7.12 -18.75 20.93
C ASN A 203 6.15 -19.91 20.70
N SER A 204 5.55 -20.02 19.52
CA SER A 204 4.57 -21.06 19.15
C SER A 204 4.74 -21.47 17.68
N PRO A 205 5.95 -21.93 17.27
CA PRO A 205 6.24 -22.21 15.86
C PRO A 205 5.37 -23.33 15.29
N GLU A 206 5.02 -24.33 16.07
CA GLU A 206 4.22 -25.49 15.62
C GLU A 206 2.79 -25.11 15.17
N THR A 207 2.27 -23.99 15.63
CA THR A 207 0.95 -23.49 15.23
C THR A 207 1.04 -22.33 14.23
N THR A 208 2.08 -21.53 14.32
CA THR A 208 2.26 -20.31 13.50
C THR A 208 2.83 -20.61 12.12
N GLN A 209 3.87 -21.47 12.06
CA GLN A 209 4.51 -21.81 10.77
C GLN A 209 3.55 -22.46 9.77
N PRO A 210 2.68 -23.45 10.15
CA PRO A 210 1.71 -24.00 9.21
C PRO A 210 0.73 -22.96 8.65
N ARG A 211 0.30 -21.96 9.46
CA ARG A 211 -0.59 -20.89 9.02
C ARG A 211 0.09 -19.99 8.00
N LEU A 212 1.33 -19.57 8.27
CA LEU A 212 2.13 -18.77 7.32
C LEU A 212 2.43 -19.54 6.04
N ALA A 213 2.74 -20.83 6.13
CA ALA A 213 2.92 -21.68 4.96
C ALA A 213 1.63 -21.82 4.15
N ARG A 214 0.46 -21.95 4.81
CA ARG A 214 -0.82 -22.00 4.10
C ARG A 214 -1.16 -20.68 3.42
N LEU A 215 -0.87 -19.52 4.04
CA LEU A 215 -1.01 -18.20 3.39
C LEU A 215 -0.11 -18.11 2.14
N GLY A 216 1.12 -18.64 2.21
CA GLY A 216 2.00 -18.74 1.05
C GLY A 216 1.41 -19.62 -0.06
N ALA A 217 0.91 -20.81 0.28
CA ALA A 217 0.28 -21.72 -0.68
C ALA A 217 -0.98 -21.11 -1.31
N ILE A 218 -1.80 -20.41 -0.53
CA ILE A 218 -2.96 -19.66 -1.04
C ILE A 218 -2.52 -18.63 -2.08
N THR A 219 -1.39 -17.97 -1.87
CA THR A 219 -0.87 -16.98 -2.82
C THR A 219 -0.50 -17.63 -4.15
N GLU A 220 0.14 -18.81 -4.14
CA GLU A 220 0.45 -19.57 -5.37
C GLU A 220 -0.83 -20.06 -6.07
N GLU A 221 -1.81 -20.59 -5.33
CA GLU A 221 -3.11 -20.99 -5.85
C GLU A 221 -3.81 -19.78 -6.51
N ALA A 222 -3.78 -18.60 -5.87
CA ALA A 222 -4.38 -17.39 -6.41
C ALA A 222 -3.74 -16.91 -7.72
N ILE A 223 -2.45 -17.14 -7.95
CA ILE A 223 -1.79 -16.84 -9.24
C ILE A 223 -2.43 -17.66 -10.37
N GLU A 224 -2.71 -18.94 -10.13
CA GLU A 224 -3.34 -19.80 -11.11
C GLU A 224 -4.81 -19.41 -11.34
N GLU A 225 -5.55 -19.06 -10.27
CA GLU A 225 -6.93 -18.59 -10.37
C GLU A 225 -7.02 -17.25 -11.13
N LEU A 226 -6.08 -16.32 -10.90
CA LEU A 226 -5.96 -15.09 -11.69
C LEU A 226 -5.66 -15.38 -13.17
N ARG A 227 -4.78 -16.32 -13.45
CA ARG A 227 -4.41 -16.70 -14.83
C ARG A 227 -5.58 -17.36 -15.58
N THR A 228 -6.38 -18.16 -14.89
CA THR A 228 -7.55 -18.85 -15.45
C THR A 228 -8.84 -18.03 -15.36
N ARG A 229 -8.81 -16.85 -14.70
CA ARG A 229 -9.98 -16.02 -14.42
C ARG A 229 -11.04 -16.72 -13.56
N ASP A 230 -10.62 -17.60 -12.68
CA ASP A 230 -11.49 -18.26 -11.72
C ASP A 230 -11.77 -17.32 -10.53
N ILE A 231 -12.79 -16.46 -10.68
CA ILE A 231 -13.16 -15.48 -9.68
C ILE A 231 -13.75 -16.13 -8.43
N GLU A 232 -14.47 -17.24 -8.57
CA GLU A 232 -15.03 -17.99 -7.44
C GLU A 232 -13.91 -18.63 -6.60
N GLY A 233 -12.93 -19.28 -7.26
CA GLY A 233 -11.74 -19.79 -6.58
C GLY A 233 -10.98 -18.70 -5.87
N LEU A 234 -10.72 -17.57 -6.55
CA LEU A 234 -10.03 -16.42 -5.97
C LEU A 234 -10.74 -15.88 -4.72
N GLY A 235 -12.07 -15.74 -4.77
CA GLY A 235 -12.88 -15.30 -3.65
C GLY A 235 -12.82 -16.28 -2.46
N ALA A 236 -12.87 -17.58 -2.72
CA ALA A 236 -12.69 -18.61 -1.71
C ALA A 236 -11.32 -18.49 -1.01
N ARG A 237 -10.24 -18.27 -1.78
CA ARG A 237 -8.89 -18.04 -1.22
C ARG A 237 -8.83 -16.79 -0.37
N MET A 238 -9.49 -15.69 -0.77
CA MET A 238 -9.55 -14.47 0.04
C MET A 238 -10.21 -14.74 1.40
N THR A 239 -11.31 -15.43 1.41
CA THR A 239 -12.04 -15.75 2.65
C THR A 239 -11.24 -16.70 3.55
N GLU A 240 -10.58 -17.72 2.98
CA GLU A 240 -9.67 -18.60 3.71
C GLU A 240 -8.49 -17.82 4.32
N ALA A 241 -7.86 -16.95 3.53
CA ALA A 241 -6.76 -16.10 4.00
C ALA A 241 -7.20 -15.18 5.16
N HIS A 242 -8.42 -14.61 5.11
CA HIS A 242 -8.95 -13.81 6.20
C HIS A 242 -9.07 -14.60 7.51
N GLY A 243 -9.58 -15.84 7.42
CA GLY A 243 -9.67 -16.74 8.57
C GLY A 243 -8.29 -17.00 9.20
N LEU A 244 -7.28 -17.33 8.39
CA LEU A 244 -5.91 -17.55 8.85
C LEU A 244 -5.28 -16.30 9.48
N LEU A 245 -5.52 -15.12 8.90
CA LEU A 245 -5.08 -13.84 9.47
C LEU A 245 -5.78 -13.55 10.81
N GLY A 246 -7.05 -13.93 10.96
CA GLY A 246 -7.78 -13.91 12.23
C GLY A 246 -7.14 -14.84 13.27
N GLU A 247 -6.77 -16.06 12.89
CA GLU A 247 -6.06 -17.03 13.75
C GLU A 247 -4.64 -16.58 14.13
N LEU A 248 -4.00 -15.75 13.31
CA LEU A 248 -2.73 -15.08 13.63
C LEU A 248 -2.93 -13.85 14.53
N GLY A 249 -4.18 -13.51 14.92
CA GLY A 249 -4.51 -12.40 15.81
C GLY A 249 -4.31 -11.02 15.19
N VAL A 250 -4.32 -10.91 13.87
CA VAL A 250 -4.15 -9.62 13.17
C VAL A 250 -5.46 -9.03 12.63
N SER A 251 -6.58 -9.78 12.69
CA SER A 251 -7.91 -9.20 12.50
C SER A 251 -8.47 -8.66 13.81
N ILE A 252 -9.47 -7.80 13.70
CA ILE A 252 -10.24 -7.25 14.82
C ILE A 252 -11.74 -7.35 14.49
N PRO A 253 -12.64 -7.35 15.50
CA PRO A 253 -14.07 -7.49 15.29
C PRO A 253 -14.67 -6.54 14.25
N LYS A 254 -14.10 -5.33 14.11
CA LYS A 254 -14.56 -4.36 13.12
C LYS A 254 -14.24 -4.79 11.69
N LEU A 255 -13.04 -5.34 11.45
CA LEU A 255 -12.66 -5.87 10.14
C LEU A 255 -13.50 -7.10 9.79
N ASP A 256 -13.68 -8.02 10.76
CA ASP A 256 -14.51 -9.22 10.56
C ASP A 256 -15.96 -8.85 10.22
N ALA A 257 -16.54 -7.85 10.91
CA ALA A 257 -17.88 -7.37 10.63
C ALA A 257 -18.03 -6.79 9.21
N LEU A 258 -17.02 -6.04 8.73
CA LEU A 258 -17.01 -5.50 7.36
C LEU A 258 -16.89 -6.59 6.30
N VAL A 259 -16.04 -7.60 6.54
CA VAL A 259 -15.92 -8.76 5.63
C VAL A 259 -17.23 -9.55 5.59
N MET A 260 -17.85 -9.81 6.75
CA MET A 260 -19.13 -10.50 6.80
C MET A 260 -20.22 -9.73 6.07
N ALA A 261 -20.31 -8.40 6.27
CA ALA A 261 -21.29 -7.56 5.56
C ALA A 261 -21.10 -7.60 4.04
N ALA A 262 -19.86 -7.66 3.57
CA ALA A 262 -19.56 -7.82 2.14
C ALA A 262 -20.04 -9.19 1.61
N LEU A 263 -19.73 -10.28 2.33
CA LEU A 263 -20.16 -11.63 1.95
C LEU A 263 -21.68 -11.78 1.95
N ASP A 264 -22.36 -11.27 2.98
CA ASP A 264 -23.83 -11.28 3.07
C ASP A 264 -24.50 -10.46 1.95
N ALA A 265 -23.80 -9.43 1.45
CA ALA A 265 -24.22 -8.64 0.30
C ALA A 265 -23.83 -9.28 -1.06
N GLY A 266 -23.28 -10.48 -1.08
CA GLY A 266 -22.97 -11.24 -2.29
C GLY A 266 -21.57 -11.02 -2.84
N ALA A 267 -20.61 -10.58 -2.03
CA ALA A 267 -19.20 -10.62 -2.42
C ALA A 267 -18.74 -12.07 -2.62
N VAL A 268 -17.98 -12.32 -3.66
CA VAL A 268 -17.42 -13.65 -3.97
C VAL A 268 -16.42 -14.08 -2.90
N GLY A 269 -15.74 -13.12 -2.28
CA GLY A 269 -14.83 -13.31 -1.17
C GLY A 269 -14.39 -11.98 -0.59
N GLY A 270 -13.83 -12.02 0.62
CA GLY A 270 -13.35 -10.80 1.29
C GLY A 270 -12.30 -11.08 2.35
N LYS A 271 -11.45 -10.09 2.60
CA LYS A 271 -10.36 -10.19 3.59
C LYS A 271 -9.84 -8.80 4.01
N LEU A 272 -9.17 -8.75 5.14
CA LEU A 272 -8.36 -7.57 5.47
C LEU A 272 -7.20 -7.41 4.45
N THR A 273 -6.71 -6.18 4.27
CA THR A 273 -5.51 -5.91 3.48
C THR A 273 -4.49 -5.11 4.27
N GLY A 274 -3.21 -5.45 4.11
CA GLY A 274 -2.10 -4.85 4.84
C GLY A 274 -1.84 -5.49 6.19
N GLY A 275 -1.37 -4.71 7.17
CA GLY A 275 -0.93 -5.23 8.47
C GLY A 275 -2.03 -5.75 9.38
N GLY A 276 -3.27 -5.32 9.23
CA GLY A 276 -4.34 -5.61 10.18
C GLY A 276 -4.29 -4.76 11.45
N GLY A 277 -5.01 -5.17 12.50
CA GLY A 277 -5.18 -4.38 13.72
C GLY A 277 -6.07 -3.14 13.54
N GLY A 278 -6.56 -2.93 12.34
CA GLY A 278 -7.31 -1.80 11.80
C GLY A 278 -7.10 -1.70 10.30
N GLY A 279 -7.31 -0.52 9.73
CA GLY A 279 -7.13 -0.27 8.31
C GLY A 279 -8.30 -0.73 7.46
N CYS A 280 -8.01 -1.27 6.27
CA CYS A 280 -9.01 -1.61 5.26
C CYS A 280 -9.25 -3.10 5.12
N VAL A 281 -10.42 -3.41 4.61
CA VAL A 281 -10.77 -4.72 4.05
C VAL A 281 -11.01 -4.57 2.54
N ILE A 282 -10.86 -5.67 1.82
CA ILE A 282 -11.17 -5.77 0.38
C ILE A 282 -12.16 -6.89 0.15
N ALA A 283 -13.05 -6.71 -0.82
CA ALA A 283 -14.02 -7.71 -1.25
C ALA A 283 -14.09 -7.76 -2.77
N LEU A 284 -14.36 -8.94 -3.34
CA LEU A 284 -14.53 -9.15 -4.77
C LEU A 284 -16.02 -9.12 -5.16
N ALA A 285 -16.32 -8.40 -6.24
CA ALA A 285 -17.64 -8.35 -6.84
C ALA A 285 -17.58 -8.71 -8.34
N GLN A 286 -18.57 -9.44 -8.84
CA GLN A 286 -18.59 -9.90 -10.23
C GLN A 286 -19.02 -8.80 -11.21
N SER A 287 -19.77 -7.80 -10.74
CA SER A 287 -20.24 -6.68 -11.56
C SER A 287 -20.14 -5.35 -10.82
N GLY A 288 -20.24 -4.24 -11.57
CA GLY A 288 -20.31 -2.91 -10.97
C GLY A 288 -21.59 -2.67 -10.15
N GLU A 289 -22.67 -3.39 -10.41
CA GLU A 289 -23.91 -3.35 -9.61
C GLU A 289 -23.70 -4.06 -8.27
N ASP A 290 -23.08 -5.25 -8.29
CA ASP A 290 -22.72 -5.98 -7.08
C ASP A 290 -21.72 -5.18 -6.24
N ALA A 291 -20.72 -4.54 -6.87
CA ALA A 291 -19.74 -3.72 -6.19
C ALA A 291 -20.41 -2.58 -5.40
N ARG A 292 -21.38 -1.88 -5.98
CA ARG A 292 -22.15 -0.83 -5.28
C ARG A 292 -22.97 -1.39 -4.12
N ARG A 293 -23.65 -2.52 -4.31
CA ARG A 293 -24.45 -3.18 -3.25
C ARG A 293 -23.55 -3.58 -2.07
N ILE A 294 -22.35 -4.11 -2.36
CA ILE A 294 -21.36 -4.48 -1.35
C ILE A 294 -20.83 -3.25 -0.64
N GLU A 295 -20.50 -2.19 -1.38
CA GLU A 295 -20.05 -0.91 -0.83
C GLU A 295 -21.09 -0.33 0.15
N ASP A 296 -22.36 -0.26 -0.26
CA ASP A 296 -23.46 0.21 0.57
C ASP A 296 -23.62 -0.63 1.85
N ALA A 297 -23.49 -1.96 1.74
CA ALA A 297 -23.58 -2.86 2.88
C ALA A 297 -22.42 -2.65 3.87
N MET A 298 -21.19 -2.47 3.37
CA MET A 298 -20.03 -2.21 4.22
C MET A 298 -20.14 -0.85 4.92
N VAL A 299 -20.64 0.18 4.22
CA VAL A 299 -20.93 1.49 4.83
C VAL A 299 -22.00 1.37 5.89
N ALA A 300 -23.09 0.63 5.64
CA ALA A 300 -24.15 0.37 6.62
C ALA A 300 -23.64 -0.41 7.85
N ALA A 301 -22.65 -1.29 7.67
CA ALA A 301 -21.95 -1.98 8.76
C ALA A 301 -20.93 -1.07 9.50
N GLY A 302 -20.85 0.20 9.09
CA GLY A 302 -20.09 1.26 9.75
C GLY A 302 -18.67 1.40 9.24
N ALA A 303 -18.38 1.10 7.99
CA ALA A 303 -17.15 1.56 7.36
C ALA A 303 -17.10 3.10 7.40
N HIS A 304 -15.92 3.64 7.66
CA HIS A 304 -15.70 5.09 7.68
C HIS A 304 -15.76 5.69 6.27
N ALA A 305 -15.23 4.95 5.29
CA ALA A 305 -15.27 5.25 3.87
C ALA A 305 -15.19 3.94 3.08
N ALA A 306 -15.68 3.96 1.84
CA ALA A 306 -15.52 2.85 0.92
C ALA A 306 -15.27 3.35 -0.51
N TRP A 307 -14.62 2.55 -1.32
CA TRP A 307 -14.28 2.84 -2.72
C TRP A 307 -14.43 1.59 -3.56
N THR A 308 -14.84 1.76 -4.81
CA THR A 308 -14.82 0.70 -5.80
C THR A 308 -13.68 0.90 -6.79
N HIS A 309 -13.01 -0.18 -7.14
CA HIS A 309 -12.00 -0.22 -8.19
C HIS A 309 -12.48 -1.14 -9.30
N ALA A 310 -12.56 -0.58 -10.52
CA ALA A 310 -13.01 -1.32 -11.69
C ALA A 310 -11.99 -2.39 -12.12
N PRO A 311 -12.42 -3.45 -12.83
CA PRO A 311 -11.52 -4.42 -13.41
C PRO A 311 -10.39 -3.75 -14.19
N LEU A 312 -9.16 -4.27 -14.03
CA LEU A 312 -8.04 -3.86 -14.86
C LEU A 312 -8.29 -4.41 -16.28
N ALA A 313 -8.79 -3.58 -17.19
CA ALA A 313 -8.83 -3.95 -18.59
C ALA A 313 -7.38 -4.02 -19.11
N ARG A 314 -7.02 -5.12 -19.80
CA ARG A 314 -5.80 -5.13 -20.62
C ARG A 314 -5.90 -3.98 -21.60
N GLU A 315 -4.94 -3.06 -21.60
CA GLU A 315 -4.69 -2.26 -22.79
C GLU A 315 -4.31 -3.25 -23.90
N VAL A 316 -5.21 -3.42 -24.83
CA VAL A 316 -4.90 -4.10 -26.09
C VAL A 316 -3.92 -3.17 -26.81
N VAL A 317 -2.63 -3.44 -26.65
CA VAL A 317 -1.61 -2.80 -27.50
C VAL A 317 -1.88 -3.33 -28.91
N ALA A 318 -2.47 -2.43 -29.74
CA ALA A 318 -2.73 -2.67 -31.15
C ALA A 318 -1.44 -2.60 -31.95
#